data_b0d2644698d7d059484a9d10fb0f9b1c
#
_entry.id   b0d2644698d7d059484a9d10fb0f9b1c
#
_cell.length_a   1.000
_cell.length_b   1.000
_cell.length_c   1.000
_cell.angle_alpha   90.00
_cell.angle_beta   90.00
_cell.angle_gamma   90.00
#
_symmetry.space_group_name_H-M   'P 1'
#
loop_
_entity.id
_entity.type
_entity.pdbx_description
1 polymer ?
#
loop_
_entity_poly.entity_id
_entity_poly.type
_entity_poly.pdbx_seq_one_letter_code
_entity_poly.pdbx_strand_id
1 'polypeptide(L)'
;LAHYDYWDDKVRRSLLLDAKADLLLYGMGEKIIIEVADALNAGIAVEDLVYIRGSVWKTKDLSRAYDYIMLPSYEEIVADKMTYAKSFNIQYENTDSIVAKTLVEPCQGWYVVQNPPGERLTQEEMDYTYALPYTRKYHPMYEAVGHIPAIDEVKFSLISNRGCYGGCNFCALTFHQGRTIQTRSKESIIDEAKKITEDVDFKGYIHDVGGPTANFYAPSCDKQITKGVCKKKQCLHPNPCKQLKVDHSEYLDLLRQLRTLPNVKKVFVRSGIRYDYVMYDK
;
A
#
# COMPACT_ATOMS: atom_id res chain seq x y z
N LEU A 1 -6.65 13.02 -7.19
CA LEU A 1 -7.67 13.90 -6.63
C LEU A 1 -7.01 15.00 -5.82
N ALA A 2 -7.79 16.03 -5.42
CA ALA A 2 -7.31 17.10 -4.56
C ALA A 2 -6.76 16.55 -3.25
N HIS A 3 -5.65 17.10 -2.78
CA HIS A 3 -4.97 16.66 -1.57
C HIS A 3 -4.32 17.83 -0.85
N TYR A 4 -4.14 17.70 0.47
CA TYR A 4 -3.50 18.71 1.28
C TYR A 4 -1.99 18.51 1.29
N ASP A 5 -1.27 19.52 0.83
CA ASP A 5 0.19 19.60 0.92
C ASP A 5 0.56 20.22 2.27
N TYR A 6 1.02 19.39 3.17
CA TYR A 6 1.42 19.77 4.52
C TYR A 6 2.59 20.77 4.55
N TRP A 7 3.54 20.65 3.62
CA TRP A 7 4.72 21.52 3.61
C TRP A 7 4.40 22.96 3.20
N ASP A 8 3.53 23.10 2.19
CA ASP A 8 3.16 24.40 1.65
C ASP A 8 1.87 24.97 2.28
N ASP A 9 1.24 24.21 3.20
CA ASP A 9 -0.06 24.55 3.81
C ASP A 9 -1.12 24.91 2.74
N LYS A 10 -1.24 24.04 1.72
CA LYS A 10 -2.13 24.29 0.59
C LYS A 10 -2.86 23.03 0.15
N VAL A 11 -4.08 23.22 -0.34
CA VAL A 11 -4.77 22.17 -1.09
C VAL A 11 -4.25 22.21 -2.54
N ARG A 12 -3.68 21.11 -2.98
CA ARG A 12 -3.19 20.89 -4.35
C ARG A 12 -4.24 20.15 -5.17
N ARG A 13 -4.29 20.42 -6.46
CA ARG A 13 -5.07 19.62 -7.41
C ARG A 13 -4.43 18.25 -7.64
N SER A 14 -5.11 17.42 -8.43
CA SER A 14 -4.61 16.09 -8.76
C SER A 14 -3.19 16.10 -9.32
N LEU A 15 -2.31 15.21 -8.82
CA LEU A 15 -0.96 15.01 -9.36
C LEU A 15 -0.95 14.67 -10.84
N LEU A 16 -2.00 13.99 -11.35
CA LEU A 16 -2.15 13.68 -12.77
C LEU A 16 -2.13 14.95 -13.64
N LEU A 17 -2.82 16.01 -13.17
CA LEU A 17 -2.87 17.29 -13.89
C LEU A 17 -1.58 18.09 -13.73
N ASP A 18 -0.98 18.09 -12.54
CA ASP A 18 0.25 18.84 -12.26
C ASP A 18 1.44 18.24 -12.99
N ALA A 19 1.56 16.94 -13.03
CA ALA A 19 2.61 16.23 -13.78
C ALA A 19 2.36 16.21 -15.29
N LYS A 20 1.18 16.64 -15.75
CA LYS A 20 0.74 16.51 -17.16
C LYS A 20 0.84 15.06 -17.67
N ALA A 21 0.66 14.09 -16.77
CA ALA A 21 0.72 12.69 -17.13
C ALA A 21 -0.54 12.26 -17.89
N ASP A 22 -0.43 11.18 -18.65
CA ASP A 22 -1.56 10.58 -19.36
C ASP A 22 -2.36 9.68 -18.43
N LEU A 23 -1.67 8.91 -17.59
CA LEU A 23 -2.24 7.97 -16.63
C LEU A 23 -1.44 8.04 -15.32
N LEU A 24 -2.11 7.89 -14.18
CA LEU A 24 -1.47 7.76 -12.87
C LEU A 24 -1.93 6.44 -12.26
N LEU A 25 -0.97 5.62 -11.82
CA LEU A 25 -1.24 4.39 -11.08
C LEU A 25 -1.06 4.66 -9.59
N TYR A 26 -1.98 4.19 -8.76
CA TYR A 26 -1.93 4.42 -7.31
C TYR A 26 -2.07 3.13 -6.51
N GLY A 27 -1.63 3.20 -5.27
CA GLY A 27 -1.61 2.03 -4.38
C GLY A 27 -0.43 1.10 -4.68
N MET A 28 -0.67 -0.20 -4.63
CA MET A 28 0.33 -1.23 -4.97
C MET A 28 0.24 -1.54 -6.46
N GLY A 29 1.29 -1.21 -7.19
CA GLY A 29 1.25 -1.11 -8.65
C GLY A 29 1.67 -2.34 -9.43
N GLU A 30 2.08 -3.43 -8.79
CA GLU A 30 2.72 -4.57 -9.46
C GLU A 30 1.85 -5.21 -10.56
N LYS A 31 0.58 -5.49 -10.27
CA LYS A 31 -0.36 -6.04 -11.28
C LYS A 31 -0.76 -4.98 -12.29
N ILE A 32 -1.01 -3.78 -11.82
CA ILE A 32 -1.54 -2.67 -12.63
C ILE A 32 -0.55 -2.29 -13.73
N ILE A 33 0.74 -2.23 -13.42
CA ILE A 33 1.76 -1.85 -14.43
C ILE A 33 1.90 -2.91 -15.51
N ILE A 34 1.72 -4.18 -15.17
CA ILE A 34 1.73 -5.27 -16.16
C ILE A 34 0.51 -5.15 -17.06
N GLU A 35 -0.69 -4.93 -16.50
CA GLU A 35 -1.93 -4.75 -17.27
C GLU A 35 -1.83 -3.57 -18.24
N VAL A 36 -1.27 -2.44 -17.79
CA VAL A 36 -1.01 -1.27 -18.64
C VAL A 36 -0.01 -1.61 -19.74
N ALA A 37 1.09 -2.27 -19.41
CA ALA A 37 2.13 -2.64 -20.38
C ALA A 37 1.60 -3.60 -21.46
N ASP A 38 0.82 -4.60 -21.05
CA ASP A 38 0.22 -5.57 -21.97
C ASP A 38 -0.80 -4.89 -22.91
N ALA A 39 -1.63 -4.00 -22.39
CA ALA A 39 -2.59 -3.24 -23.17
C ALA A 39 -1.89 -2.33 -24.22
N LEU A 40 -0.86 -1.61 -23.81
CA LEU A 40 -0.07 -0.78 -24.72
C LEU A 40 0.66 -1.63 -25.78
N ASN A 41 1.21 -2.77 -25.38
CA ASN A 41 1.86 -3.71 -26.31
C ASN A 41 0.87 -4.33 -27.31
N ALA A 42 -0.40 -4.46 -26.92
CA ALA A 42 -1.49 -4.88 -27.81
C ALA A 42 -1.99 -3.75 -28.75
N GLY A 43 -1.40 -2.55 -28.66
CA GLY A 43 -1.74 -1.41 -29.51
C GLY A 43 -2.92 -0.58 -29.02
N ILE A 44 -3.37 -0.77 -27.77
CA ILE A 44 -4.42 0.06 -27.17
C ILE A 44 -3.80 1.43 -26.83
N ALA A 45 -4.45 2.51 -27.26
CA ALA A 45 -3.98 3.85 -26.95
C ALA A 45 -4.13 4.15 -25.44
N VAL A 46 -3.22 4.94 -24.89
CA VAL A 46 -3.23 5.27 -23.45
C VAL A 46 -4.53 5.96 -23.00
N GLU A 47 -5.13 6.75 -23.89
CA GLU A 47 -6.42 7.42 -23.68
C GLU A 47 -7.59 6.44 -23.51
N ASP A 48 -7.41 5.20 -23.96
CA ASP A 48 -8.42 4.14 -23.89
C ASP A 48 -8.29 3.25 -22.64
N LEU A 49 -7.22 3.45 -21.86
CA LEU A 49 -6.99 2.71 -20.61
C LEU A 49 -7.81 3.23 -19.44
N VAL A 50 -9.09 3.50 -19.68
CA VAL A 50 -10.03 4.07 -18.68
C VAL A 50 -10.64 3.04 -17.74
N TYR A 51 -10.45 1.75 -18.00
CA TYR A 51 -11.05 0.62 -17.28
C TYR A 51 -10.13 0.01 -16.22
N ILE A 52 -8.85 0.35 -16.23
CA ILE A 52 -7.85 -0.30 -15.37
C ILE A 52 -8.06 0.13 -13.92
N ARG A 53 -8.25 -0.84 -13.04
CA ARG A 53 -8.37 -0.61 -11.60
C ARG A 53 -7.05 -0.09 -11.02
N GLY A 54 -7.14 0.76 -9.99
CA GLY A 54 -5.94 1.40 -9.41
C GLY A 54 -5.32 2.47 -10.29
N SER A 55 -6.05 2.96 -11.29
CA SER A 55 -5.61 4.05 -12.16
C SER A 55 -6.42 5.33 -11.95
N VAL A 56 -5.81 6.44 -12.33
CA VAL A 56 -6.45 7.76 -12.42
C VAL A 56 -6.20 8.31 -13.82
N TRP A 57 -7.26 8.77 -14.47
CA TRP A 57 -7.24 9.34 -15.80
C TRP A 57 -8.04 10.65 -15.84
N LYS A 58 -7.97 11.40 -16.95
CA LYS A 58 -8.66 12.68 -17.09
C LYS A 58 -9.49 12.70 -18.36
N THR A 59 -10.63 13.39 -18.32
CA THR A 59 -11.50 13.57 -19.49
C THR A 59 -12.27 14.89 -19.42
N LYS A 60 -12.82 15.31 -20.54
CA LYS A 60 -13.82 16.40 -20.62
C LYS A 60 -15.25 15.84 -20.76
N ASP A 61 -15.38 14.55 -21.04
CA ASP A 61 -16.64 13.88 -21.22
C ASP A 61 -16.70 12.62 -20.34
N LEU A 62 -17.76 12.51 -19.54
CA LEU A 62 -17.96 11.40 -18.60
C LEU A 62 -18.68 10.19 -19.22
N SER A 63 -18.96 10.17 -20.52
CA SER A 63 -19.66 9.05 -21.19
C SER A 63 -18.96 7.68 -20.99
N ARG A 64 -17.65 7.70 -20.68
CA ARG A 64 -16.84 6.50 -20.41
C ARG A 64 -16.65 6.19 -18.91
N ALA A 65 -17.21 7.00 -18.01
CA ALA A 65 -17.16 6.78 -16.56
C ALA A 65 -18.47 6.16 -16.06
N TYR A 66 -18.41 5.04 -15.38
CA TYR A 66 -19.60 4.30 -14.93
C TYR A 66 -19.63 4.13 -13.42
N ASP A 67 -20.83 4.07 -12.84
CA ASP A 67 -21.10 3.85 -11.40
C ASP A 67 -20.17 4.66 -10.47
N TYR A 68 -20.07 5.94 -10.74
CA TYR A 68 -19.16 6.84 -10.01
C TYR A 68 -19.88 7.67 -8.95
N ILE A 69 -19.09 8.17 -8.01
CA ILE A 69 -19.49 9.19 -7.05
C ILE A 69 -18.83 10.51 -7.49
N MET A 70 -19.67 11.52 -7.73
CA MET A 70 -19.18 12.87 -7.98
C MET A 70 -18.73 13.49 -6.67
N LEU A 71 -17.48 13.93 -6.63
CA LEU A 71 -16.90 14.71 -5.54
C LEU A 71 -17.18 16.21 -5.75
N PRO A 72 -17.10 17.04 -4.70
CA PRO A 72 -16.99 18.47 -4.89
C PRO A 72 -15.86 18.83 -5.84
N SER A 73 -15.99 19.93 -6.55
CA SER A 73 -14.93 20.41 -7.46
C SER A 73 -13.68 20.84 -6.68
N TYR A 74 -12.54 20.82 -7.33
CA TYR A 74 -11.29 21.31 -6.76
C TYR A 74 -11.44 22.74 -6.20
N GLU A 75 -12.15 23.61 -6.94
CA GLU A 75 -12.40 24.99 -6.56
C GLU A 75 -13.22 25.09 -5.24
N GLU A 76 -14.26 24.28 -5.10
CA GLU A 76 -15.07 24.20 -3.89
C GLU A 76 -14.26 23.65 -2.71
N ILE A 77 -13.41 22.64 -2.96
CA ILE A 77 -12.53 22.03 -1.95
C ILE A 77 -11.51 23.05 -1.44
N VAL A 78 -10.92 23.86 -2.30
CA VAL A 78 -9.96 24.92 -1.92
C VAL A 78 -10.65 26.03 -1.13
N ALA A 79 -11.90 26.37 -1.48
CA ALA A 79 -12.63 27.47 -0.87
C ALA A 79 -13.12 27.16 0.56
N ASP A 80 -13.39 25.89 0.89
CA ASP A 80 -14.00 25.52 2.17
C ASP A 80 -13.41 24.26 2.78
N LYS A 81 -12.85 24.38 3.97
CA LYS A 81 -12.26 23.25 4.73
C LYS A 81 -13.27 22.14 5.05
N MET A 82 -14.54 22.46 5.23
CA MET A 82 -15.57 21.46 5.48
C MET A 82 -15.87 20.66 4.21
N THR A 83 -15.83 21.29 3.06
CA THR A 83 -15.97 20.64 1.76
C THR A 83 -14.77 19.73 1.48
N TYR A 84 -13.52 20.16 1.83
CA TYR A 84 -12.36 19.29 1.81
C TYR A 84 -12.56 18.05 2.70
N ALA A 85 -13.01 18.23 3.93
CA ALA A 85 -13.25 17.12 4.87
C ALA A 85 -14.30 16.14 4.36
N LYS A 86 -15.38 16.62 3.72
CA LYS A 86 -16.39 15.77 3.07
C LYS A 86 -15.81 14.96 1.91
N SER A 87 -15.05 15.61 1.03
CA SER A 87 -14.35 14.93 -0.08
C SER A 87 -13.41 13.85 0.45
N PHE A 88 -12.59 14.17 1.45
CA PHE A 88 -11.69 13.21 2.08
C PHE A 88 -12.43 12.01 2.69
N ASN A 89 -13.55 12.23 3.35
CA ASN A 89 -14.36 11.13 3.92
C ASN A 89 -14.89 10.20 2.84
N ILE A 90 -15.35 10.73 1.69
CA ILE A 90 -15.80 9.91 0.56
C ILE A 90 -14.61 9.09 0.02
N GLN A 91 -13.44 9.68 -0.13
CA GLN A 91 -12.23 8.98 -0.56
C GLN A 91 -11.85 7.87 0.43
N TYR A 92 -11.89 8.15 1.75
CA TYR A 92 -11.60 7.17 2.79
C TYR A 92 -12.55 5.96 2.75
N GLU A 93 -13.85 6.19 2.51
CA GLU A 93 -14.85 5.12 2.40
C GLU A 93 -14.70 4.29 1.12
N ASN A 94 -13.85 4.72 0.15
CA ASN A 94 -13.64 4.06 -1.13
C ASN A 94 -12.18 3.60 -1.35
N THR A 95 -11.52 3.16 -0.28
CA THR A 95 -10.13 2.64 -0.30
C THR A 95 -10.03 1.12 -0.44
N ASP A 96 -11.14 0.40 -0.56
CA ASP A 96 -11.15 -1.06 -0.61
C ASP A 96 -11.47 -1.58 -2.02
N SER A 97 -10.70 -2.56 -2.50
CA SER A 97 -10.85 -3.09 -3.85
C SER A 97 -12.20 -3.80 -4.12
N ILE A 98 -12.91 -4.25 -3.07
CA ILE A 98 -14.18 -5.00 -3.24
C ILE A 98 -15.38 -4.04 -3.29
N VAL A 99 -15.38 -2.99 -2.46
CA VAL A 99 -16.58 -2.16 -2.25
C VAL A 99 -16.43 -0.71 -2.70
N ALA A 100 -15.25 -0.31 -3.17
CA ALA A 100 -15.04 1.04 -3.67
C ALA A 100 -15.75 1.28 -5.01
N LYS A 101 -16.20 2.52 -5.20
CA LYS A 101 -16.68 3.04 -6.47
C LYS A 101 -15.65 3.92 -7.13
N THR A 102 -15.84 4.17 -8.42
CA THR A 102 -15.12 5.21 -9.15
C THR A 102 -15.42 6.58 -8.52
N LEU A 103 -14.42 7.42 -8.37
CA LEU A 103 -14.56 8.78 -7.88
C LEU A 103 -14.26 9.76 -9.00
N VAL A 104 -15.08 10.77 -9.14
CA VAL A 104 -14.92 11.82 -10.17
C VAL A 104 -14.83 13.18 -9.51
N GLU A 105 -13.75 13.91 -9.76
CA GLU A 105 -13.51 15.26 -9.25
C GLU A 105 -13.43 16.26 -10.41
N PRO A 106 -14.37 17.22 -10.49
CA PRO A 106 -14.22 18.34 -11.42
C PRO A 106 -13.03 19.22 -11.04
N CYS A 107 -12.20 19.59 -12.00
CA CYS A 107 -11.01 20.41 -11.78
C CYS A 107 -10.66 21.21 -13.03
N GLN A 108 -10.84 22.52 -13.00
CA GLN A 108 -10.37 23.45 -14.05
C GLN A 108 -10.78 23.03 -15.47
N GLY A 109 -12.05 22.66 -15.65
CA GLY A 109 -12.59 22.25 -16.95
C GLY A 109 -12.28 20.82 -17.38
N TRP A 110 -11.69 20.03 -16.50
CA TRP A 110 -11.49 18.59 -16.62
C TRP A 110 -12.28 17.83 -15.54
N TYR A 111 -12.54 16.57 -15.80
CA TYR A 111 -12.89 15.59 -14.80
C TYR A 111 -11.68 14.70 -14.55
N VAL A 112 -11.23 14.61 -13.31
CA VAL A 112 -10.25 13.62 -12.84
C VAL A 112 -11.03 12.41 -12.36
N VAL A 113 -10.82 11.28 -12.99
CA VAL A 113 -11.53 10.04 -12.71
C VAL A 113 -10.55 9.07 -12.03
N GLN A 114 -10.84 8.70 -10.79
CA GLN A 114 -10.09 7.70 -10.05
C GLN A 114 -10.90 6.39 -10.05
N ASN A 115 -10.41 5.39 -10.74
CA ASN A 115 -10.99 4.05 -10.71
C ASN A 115 -10.87 3.43 -9.31
N PRO A 116 -11.68 2.41 -8.97
CA PRO A 116 -11.53 1.68 -7.72
C PRO A 116 -10.10 1.14 -7.55
N PRO A 117 -9.60 0.96 -6.32
CA PRO A 117 -8.28 0.37 -6.07
C PRO A 117 -8.07 -0.95 -6.81
N GLY A 118 -6.83 -1.21 -7.21
CA GLY A 118 -6.42 -2.49 -7.76
C GLY A 118 -6.71 -3.65 -6.81
N GLU A 119 -6.84 -4.84 -7.36
CA GLU A 119 -7.01 -6.04 -6.55
C GLU A 119 -5.77 -6.32 -5.71
N ARG A 120 -6.01 -6.93 -4.57
CA ARG A 120 -4.95 -7.36 -3.67
C ARG A 120 -4.13 -8.48 -4.34
N LEU A 121 -2.84 -8.51 -4.06
CA LEU A 121 -2.00 -9.63 -4.43
C LEU A 121 -2.41 -10.88 -3.64
N THR A 122 -2.43 -12.03 -4.29
CA THR A 122 -2.44 -13.32 -3.60
C THR A 122 -1.10 -13.55 -2.89
N GLN A 123 -1.01 -14.59 -2.07
CA GLN A 123 0.25 -14.96 -1.44
C GLN A 123 1.30 -15.33 -2.48
N GLU A 124 0.93 -16.11 -3.50
CA GLU A 124 1.83 -16.50 -4.57
C GLU A 124 2.34 -15.29 -5.37
N GLU A 125 1.48 -14.32 -5.67
CA GLU A 125 1.86 -13.09 -6.35
C GLU A 125 2.80 -12.22 -5.50
N MET A 126 2.54 -12.17 -4.18
CA MET A 126 3.45 -11.52 -3.24
C MET A 126 4.81 -12.21 -3.22
N ASP A 127 4.84 -13.53 -3.08
CA ASP A 127 6.06 -14.31 -3.06
C ASP A 127 6.86 -14.15 -4.35
N TYR A 128 6.19 -14.20 -5.50
CA TYR A 128 6.81 -13.93 -6.80
C TYR A 128 7.44 -12.53 -6.85
N THR A 129 6.71 -11.50 -6.42
CA THR A 129 7.20 -10.13 -6.43
C THR A 129 8.47 -9.97 -5.59
N TYR A 130 8.52 -10.59 -4.42
CA TYR A 130 9.70 -10.53 -3.54
C TYR A 130 10.84 -11.48 -3.94
N ALA A 131 10.57 -12.45 -4.81
CA ALA A 131 11.58 -13.34 -5.37
C ALA A 131 12.36 -12.75 -6.55
N LEU A 132 11.91 -11.61 -7.10
CA LEU A 132 12.58 -10.93 -8.22
C LEU A 132 14.04 -10.60 -7.86
N PRO A 133 14.95 -10.54 -8.86
CA PRO A 133 16.38 -10.40 -8.64
C PRO A 133 16.77 -8.95 -8.24
N TYR A 134 16.31 -8.48 -7.12
CA TYR A 134 16.66 -7.16 -6.59
C TYR A 134 18.15 -7.10 -6.24
N THR A 135 18.80 -6.02 -6.65
CA THR A 135 20.24 -5.80 -6.37
C THR A 135 20.53 -5.51 -4.90
N ARG A 136 19.56 -5.04 -4.12
CA ARG A 136 19.68 -4.60 -2.73
C ARG A 136 20.76 -3.53 -2.52
N LYS A 137 21.05 -2.78 -3.58
CA LYS A 137 22.03 -1.68 -3.59
C LYS A 137 21.39 -0.44 -4.20
N TYR A 138 21.92 0.71 -3.88
CA TYR A 138 21.58 1.96 -4.57
C TYR A 138 22.15 1.96 -5.99
N HIS A 139 21.59 2.80 -6.85
CA HIS A 139 22.07 2.93 -8.22
C HIS A 139 23.52 3.47 -8.25
N PRO A 140 24.43 2.92 -9.09
CA PRO A 140 25.85 3.31 -9.13
C PRO A 140 26.12 4.80 -9.33
N MET A 141 25.17 5.54 -9.93
CA MET A 141 25.31 7.01 -10.07
C MET A 141 25.52 7.75 -8.75
N TYR A 142 25.12 7.17 -7.61
CA TYR A 142 25.27 7.79 -6.30
C TYR A 142 26.63 7.52 -5.64
N GLU A 143 27.46 6.65 -6.20
CA GLU A 143 28.80 6.35 -5.67
C GLU A 143 29.70 7.60 -5.65
N ALA A 144 29.61 8.45 -6.71
CA ALA A 144 30.38 9.66 -6.82
C ALA A 144 30.05 10.73 -5.76
N VAL A 145 28.85 10.66 -5.16
CA VAL A 145 28.36 11.61 -4.15
C VAL A 145 28.34 11.01 -2.74
N GLY A 146 28.94 9.83 -2.56
CA GLY A 146 29.14 9.20 -1.27
C GLY A 146 28.36 7.93 -1.06
N HIS A 147 27.15 7.84 -1.20
CA HIS A 147 26.18 6.74 -1.16
C HIS A 147 24.82 7.25 -0.67
N ILE A 148 23.84 6.35 -0.53
CA ILE A 148 22.54 6.68 0.07
C ILE A 148 22.48 6.07 1.47
N PRO A 149 22.61 6.88 2.56
CA PRO A 149 22.66 6.35 3.93
C PRO A 149 21.40 5.54 4.33
N ALA A 150 20.27 5.84 3.75
CA ALA A 150 19.03 5.10 4.04
C ALA A 150 19.12 3.60 3.70
N ILE A 151 19.99 3.20 2.76
CA ILE A 151 20.15 1.78 2.40
C ILE A 151 20.75 0.99 3.57
N ASP A 152 21.62 1.59 4.36
CA ASP A 152 22.29 0.94 5.49
C ASP A 152 21.28 0.49 6.54
N GLU A 153 20.20 1.25 6.69
CA GLU A 153 19.13 0.95 7.64
C GLU A 153 18.18 -0.17 7.16
N VAL A 154 17.97 -0.29 5.86
CA VAL A 154 16.92 -1.18 5.31
C VAL A 154 17.45 -2.39 4.57
N LYS A 155 18.71 -2.41 4.15
CA LYS A 155 19.31 -3.44 3.29
C LYS A 155 19.07 -4.87 3.82
N PHE A 156 19.11 -5.07 5.12
CA PHE A 156 18.95 -6.36 5.78
C PHE A 156 17.62 -6.48 6.52
N SER A 157 16.58 -5.85 5.98
CA SER A 157 15.20 -5.95 6.48
C SER A 157 14.36 -6.84 5.57
N LEU A 158 13.39 -7.53 6.15
CA LEU A 158 12.46 -8.44 5.48
C LEU A 158 11.04 -7.91 5.63
N ILE A 159 10.35 -7.72 4.51
CA ILE A 159 8.92 -7.40 4.53
C ILE A 159 8.14 -8.70 4.60
N SER A 160 7.33 -8.85 5.62
CA SER A 160 6.51 -10.04 5.84
C SER A 160 5.08 -9.89 5.36
N ASN A 161 4.55 -8.68 5.41
CA ASN A 161 3.16 -8.39 5.06
C ASN A 161 2.97 -6.95 4.56
N ARG A 162 1.86 -6.71 3.88
CA ARG A 162 1.36 -5.41 3.45
C ARG A 162 -0.06 -5.20 3.97
N GLY A 163 -0.50 -3.94 3.98
CA GLY A 163 -1.82 -3.57 4.48
C GLY A 163 -1.82 -3.32 5.99
N CYS A 164 -2.76 -2.49 6.45
CA CYS A 164 -2.89 -2.18 7.88
C CYS A 164 -4.32 -1.74 8.22
N TYR A 165 -4.96 -2.45 9.12
CA TYR A 165 -6.29 -2.08 9.64
C TYR A 165 -6.24 -1.25 10.93
N GLY A 166 -5.07 -0.73 11.29
CA GLY A 166 -4.88 0.09 12.50
C GLY A 166 -5.66 1.40 12.49
N GLY A 167 -5.85 2.00 11.32
CA GLY A 167 -6.69 3.20 11.15
C GLY A 167 -6.16 4.45 11.87
N CYS A 168 -4.85 4.58 12.05
CA CYS A 168 -4.23 5.74 12.70
C CYS A 168 -4.41 7.00 11.86
N ASN A 169 -4.87 8.10 12.48
CA ASN A 169 -5.25 9.32 11.77
C ASN A 169 -4.08 10.03 11.05
N PHE A 170 -2.85 9.78 11.47
CA PHE A 170 -1.64 10.37 10.87
C PHE A 170 -1.05 9.52 9.74
N CYS A 171 -1.56 8.28 9.51
CA CYS A 171 -0.86 7.30 8.71
C CYS A 171 -1.48 7.11 7.32
N ALA A 172 -0.68 7.31 6.26
CA ALA A 172 -1.10 7.13 4.88
C ALA A 172 -1.10 5.68 4.40
N LEU A 173 -0.55 4.73 5.16
CA LEU A 173 -0.42 3.33 4.72
C LEU A 173 -1.77 2.67 4.43
N THR A 174 -2.81 3.04 5.15
CA THR A 174 -4.19 2.58 4.89
C THR A 174 -4.66 2.93 3.46
N PHE A 175 -4.27 4.08 2.94
CA PHE A 175 -4.60 4.52 1.58
C PHE A 175 -3.69 3.90 0.54
N HIS A 176 -2.40 3.73 0.87
CA HIS A 176 -1.41 3.20 -0.05
C HIS A 176 -1.50 1.67 -0.20
N GLN A 177 -1.54 0.93 0.91
CA GLN A 177 -1.50 -0.54 0.91
C GLN A 177 -2.87 -1.19 1.19
N GLY A 178 -3.87 -0.38 1.55
CA GLY A 178 -5.18 -0.86 1.94
C GLY A 178 -5.25 -1.35 3.39
N ARG A 179 -6.45 -1.76 3.79
CA ARG A 179 -6.76 -2.18 5.17
C ARG A 179 -6.82 -3.69 5.35
N THR A 180 -6.69 -4.46 4.29
CA THR A 180 -6.65 -5.92 4.34
C THR A 180 -5.21 -6.39 4.29
N ILE A 181 -4.85 -7.28 5.19
CA ILE A 181 -3.50 -7.81 5.26
C ILE A 181 -3.26 -8.75 4.07
N GLN A 182 -2.12 -8.58 3.43
CA GLN A 182 -1.57 -9.43 2.38
C GLN A 182 -0.24 -9.98 2.90
N THR A 183 -0.12 -11.29 2.98
CA THR A 183 0.99 -11.97 3.67
C THR A 183 1.85 -12.73 2.68
N ARG A 184 3.16 -12.66 2.84
CA ARG A 184 4.11 -13.58 2.20
C ARG A 184 4.14 -14.91 2.91
N SER A 185 4.45 -15.98 2.19
CA SER A 185 4.72 -17.28 2.80
C SER A 185 5.98 -17.23 3.67
N LYS A 186 6.05 -18.09 4.67
CA LYS A 186 7.27 -18.23 5.49
C LYS A 186 8.45 -18.67 4.65
N GLU A 187 8.23 -19.55 3.71
CA GLU A 187 9.21 -20.08 2.77
C GLU A 187 9.84 -18.94 1.95
N SER A 188 9.04 -18.06 1.38
CA SER A 188 9.51 -16.89 0.63
C SER A 188 10.39 -15.98 1.48
N ILE A 189 9.99 -15.71 2.73
CA ILE A 189 10.74 -14.84 3.65
C ILE A 189 12.06 -15.50 4.09
N ILE A 190 12.04 -16.81 4.36
CA ILE A 190 13.23 -17.57 4.75
C ILE A 190 14.23 -17.65 3.60
N ASP A 191 13.76 -17.86 2.37
CA ASP A 191 14.64 -17.92 1.18
C ASP A 191 15.26 -16.54 0.88
N GLU A 192 14.52 -15.47 1.08
CA GLU A 192 15.09 -14.12 1.02
C GLU A 192 16.13 -13.90 2.14
N ALA A 193 15.86 -14.34 3.36
CA ALA A 193 16.79 -14.25 4.48
C ALA A 193 18.09 -15.01 4.20
N LYS A 194 18.03 -16.22 3.62
CA LYS A 194 19.24 -16.97 3.21
C LYS A 194 20.09 -16.14 2.24
N LYS A 195 19.50 -15.56 1.20
CA LYS A 195 20.20 -14.67 0.26
C LYS A 195 20.85 -13.47 0.97
N ILE A 196 20.16 -12.89 1.95
CA ILE A 196 20.69 -11.79 2.77
C ILE A 196 21.93 -12.24 3.57
N THR A 197 21.94 -13.45 4.13
CA THR A 197 23.05 -13.95 4.93
C THR A 197 24.33 -14.22 4.12
N GLU A 198 24.23 -14.31 2.80
CA GLU A 198 25.35 -14.49 1.87
C GLU A 198 25.99 -13.15 1.45
N ASP A 199 25.37 -12.01 1.73
CA ASP A 199 25.91 -10.69 1.41
C ASP A 199 27.17 -10.43 2.24
N VAL A 200 28.22 -9.93 1.58
CA VAL A 200 29.54 -9.68 2.21
C VAL A 200 29.48 -8.65 3.36
N ASP A 201 28.49 -7.78 3.33
CA ASP A 201 28.29 -6.75 4.36
C ASP A 201 27.44 -7.24 5.53
N PHE A 202 26.86 -8.45 5.43
CA PHE A 202 26.00 -8.98 6.49
C PHE A 202 26.80 -9.33 7.76
N LYS A 203 26.48 -8.69 8.87
CA LYS A 203 27.17 -8.86 10.17
C LYS A 203 26.42 -9.76 11.15
N GLY A 204 25.37 -10.45 10.69
CA GLY A 204 24.54 -11.35 11.48
C GLY A 204 23.27 -10.72 12.04
N TYR A 205 22.88 -9.54 11.57
CA TYR A 205 21.71 -8.82 12.08
C TYR A 205 20.67 -8.66 10.99
N ILE A 206 19.49 -9.29 11.16
CA ILE A 206 18.30 -8.96 10.39
C ILE A 206 17.67 -7.75 11.07
N HIS A 207 17.63 -6.62 10.37
CA HIS A 207 17.29 -5.33 10.97
C HIS A 207 15.80 -5.18 11.25
N ASP A 208 14.95 -5.84 10.46
CA ASP A 208 13.51 -5.87 10.68
C ASP A 208 12.87 -7.10 10.04
N VAL A 209 11.79 -7.59 10.62
CA VAL A 209 10.87 -8.57 10.02
C VAL A 209 9.47 -8.07 10.23
N GLY A 210 8.88 -7.43 9.22
CA GLY A 210 7.59 -6.81 9.43
C GLY A 210 6.98 -6.19 8.20
N GLY A 211 6.14 -5.20 8.44
CA GLY A 211 5.39 -4.46 7.45
C GLY A 211 4.91 -3.14 8.06
N PRO A 212 3.76 -2.60 7.64
CA PRO A 212 3.18 -1.40 8.26
C PRO A 212 2.99 -1.52 9.78
N THR A 213 2.74 -2.74 10.23
CA THR A 213 2.70 -3.16 11.64
C THR A 213 3.18 -4.60 11.67
N ALA A 214 4.27 -4.86 12.38
CA ALA A 214 4.97 -6.15 12.31
C ALA A 214 4.08 -7.34 12.72
N ASN A 215 3.34 -7.19 13.79
CA ASN A 215 2.47 -8.26 14.30
C ASN A 215 1.09 -8.37 13.61
N PHE A 216 0.90 -7.69 12.48
CA PHE A 216 -0.24 -7.94 11.58
C PHE A 216 0.16 -8.92 10.46
N TYR A 217 0.88 -9.98 10.81
CA TYR A 217 1.42 -10.90 9.81
C TYR A 217 0.34 -11.68 9.06
N ALA A 218 -0.72 -12.11 9.70
CA ALA A 218 -1.79 -12.90 9.07
C ALA A 218 -3.11 -12.12 8.94
N PRO A 219 -3.97 -12.45 7.95
CA PRO A 219 -5.30 -11.89 7.85
C PRO A 219 -6.13 -12.18 9.09
N SER A 220 -6.67 -11.13 9.70
CA SER A 220 -7.34 -11.22 11.00
C SER A 220 -8.87 -11.15 10.92
N CYS A 221 -9.46 -11.08 9.72
CA CYS A 221 -10.91 -10.93 9.55
C CYS A 221 -11.39 -11.49 8.20
N ASP A 222 -12.11 -12.61 8.24
CA ASP A 222 -12.67 -13.25 7.03
C ASP A 222 -13.62 -12.34 6.24
N LYS A 223 -14.35 -11.45 6.96
CA LYS A 223 -15.22 -10.48 6.29
C LYS A 223 -14.45 -9.53 5.38
N GLN A 224 -13.27 -9.08 5.80
CA GLN A 224 -12.45 -8.19 4.96
C GLN A 224 -12.03 -8.88 3.66
N ILE A 225 -11.80 -10.18 3.70
CA ILE A 225 -11.40 -10.97 2.54
C ILE A 225 -12.56 -11.14 1.56
N THR A 226 -13.78 -11.40 2.06
CA THR A 226 -14.91 -11.80 1.23
C THR A 226 -15.86 -10.67 0.86
N LYS A 227 -16.04 -9.69 1.76
CA LYS A 227 -17.04 -8.61 1.65
C LYS A 227 -16.42 -7.20 1.69
N GLY A 228 -15.09 -7.12 1.77
CA GLY A 228 -14.37 -5.86 1.91
C GLY A 228 -14.39 -5.27 3.33
N VAL A 229 -13.71 -4.16 3.49
CA VAL A 229 -13.53 -3.50 4.78
C VAL A 229 -14.79 -2.76 5.24
N CYS A 230 -14.93 -2.58 6.54
CA CYS A 230 -16.01 -1.81 7.12
C CYS A 230 -15.79 -0.31 6.90
N LYS A 231 -16.70 0.37 6.18
CA LYS A 231 -16.57 1.80 5.87
C LYS A 231 -16.58 2.70 7.11
N LYS A 232 -17.47 2.41 8.07
CA LYS A 232 -17.74 3.27 9.24
C LYS A 232 -17.25 2.69 10.58
N LYS A 233 -16.38 1.67 10.55
CA LYS A 233 -15.91 0.99 11.75
C LYS A 233 -14.43 0.68 11.68
N GLN A 234 -13.72 1.02 12.74
CA GLN A 234 -12.34 0.61 12.93
C GLN A 234 -12.26 -0.76 13.63
N CYS A 235 -11.18 -1.51 13.39
CA CYS A 235 -11.04 -2.87 13.91
C CYS A 235 -10.60 -2.90 15.38
N LEU A 236 -9.83 -1.89 15.83
CA LEU A 236 -9.24 -1.85 17.17
C LEU A 236 -9.80 -0.73 18.06
N HIS A 237 -10.46 0.28 17.48
CA HIS A 237 -10.93 1.45 18.22
C HIS A 237 -12.44 1.67 18.03
N PRO A 238 -13.19 2.14 19.06
CA PRO A 238 -12.78 2.35 20.48
C PRO A 238 -12.62 1.04 21.26
N ASN A 239 -13.19 -0.05 20.75
CA ASN A 239 -13.05 -1.39 21.30
C ASN A 239 -12.76 -2.37 20.16
N PRO A 240 -11.98 -3.43 20.40
CA PRO A 240 -11.69 -4.44 19.41
C PRO A 240 -12.95 -5.06 18.82
N CYS A 241 -12.93 -5.27 17.51
CA CYS A 241 -14.04 -5.88 16.81
C CYS A 241 -14.14 -7.37 17.22
N LYS A 242 -15.35 -7.83 17.56
CA LYS A 242 -15.62 -9.23 17.94
C LYS A 242 -15.30 -10.24 16.81
N GLN A 243 -15.21 -9.77 15.55
CA GLN A 243 -14.85 -10.61 14.40
C GLN A 243 -13.33 -10.69 14.18
N LEU A 244 -12.55 -9.94 14.95
CA LEU A 244 -11.10 -9.94 14.84
C LEU A 244 -10.55 -11.24 15.41
N LYS A 245 -9.80 -11.97 14.59
CA LYS A 245 -9.06 -13.16 15.01
C LYS A 245 -7.63 -12.72 15.33
N VAL A 246 -7.23 -12.83 16.58
CA VAL A 246 -5.90 -12.45 17.04
C VAL A 246 -5.11 -13.72 17.28
N ASP A 247 -4.02 -13.90 16.54
CA ASP A 247 -3.13 -15.04 16.64
C ASP A 247 -1.74 -14.64 16.14
N HIS A 248 -0.72 -14.77 16.97
CA HIS A 248 0.68 -14.49 16.64
C HIS A 248 1.51 -15.75 16.40
N SER A 249 0.91 -16.94 16.45
CA SER A 249 1.63 -18.23 16.37
C SER A 249 2.50 -18.32 15.11
N GLU A 250 1.95 -18.00 13.95
CA GLU A 250 2.65 -18.02 12.66
C GLU A 250 3.79 -17.01 12.60
N TYR A 251 3.59 -15.81 13.12
CA TYR A 251 4.64 -14.79 13.16
C TYR A 251 5.77 -15.16 14.12
N LEU A 252 5.43 -15.69 15.29
CA LEU A 252 6.42 -16.16 16.26
C LEU A 252 7.22 -17.35 15.72
N ASP A 253 6.57 -18.27 15.00
CA ASP A 253 7.24 -19.39 14.34
C ASP A 253 8.23 -18.89 13.27
N LEU A 254 7.80 -17.94 12.42
CA LEU A 254 8.69 -17.29 11.45
C LEU A 254 9.94 -16.69 12.13
N LEU A 255 9.75 -15.90 13.19
CA LEU A 255 10.86 -15.28 13.91
C LEU A 255 11.82 -16.32 14.53
N ARG A 256 11.28 -17.44 15.04
CA ARG A 256 12.10 -18.56 15.54
C ARG A 256 12.91 -19.20 14.44
N GLN A 257 12.30 -19.49 13.29
CA GLN A 257 13.00 -20.10 12.15
C GLN A 257 14.11 -19.17 11.62
N LEU A 258 13.86 -17.88 11.46
CA LEU A 258 14.88 -16.91 11.03
C LEU A 258 16.09 -16.86 11.98
N ARG A 259 15.87 -17.04 13.29
CA ARG A 259 16.95 -17.06 14.28
C ARG A 259 17.83 -18.31 14.22
N THR A 260 17.38 -19.38 13.58
CA THR A 260 18.13 -20.62 13.41
C THR A 260 18.97 -20.66 12.13
N LEU A 261 18.83 -19.66 11.27
CA LEU A 261 19.59 -19.60 10.03
C LEU A 261 21.09 -19.40 10.29
N PRO A 262 21.96 -20.03 9.48
CA PRO A 262 23.40 -19.82 9.57
C PRO A 262 23.74 -18.33 9.47
N ASN A 263 24.75 -17.92 10.23
CA ASN A 263 25.25 -16.53 10.30
C ASN A 263 24.28 -15.52 10.92
N VAL A 264 23.05 -15.87 11.29
CA VAL A 264 22.12 -14.97 11.99
C VAL A 264 22.41 -14.97 13.47
N LYS A 265 22.77 -13.81 14.03
CA LYS A 265 23.01 -13.58 15.46
C LYS A 265 21.77 -13.03 16.16
N LYS A 266 21.08 -12.09 15.49
CA LYS A 266 19.86 -11.46 16.02
C LYS A 266 18.87 -11.14 14.92
N VAL A 267 17.60 -11.21 15.27
CA VAL A 267 16.46 -10.76 14.45
C VAL A 267 15.76 -9.66 15.23
N PHE A 268 15.62 -8.50 14.63
CA PHE A 268 14.93 -7.34 15.21
C PHE A 268 13.54 -7.18 14.61
N VAL A 269 12.67 -6.53 15.36
CA VAL A 269 11.34 -6.08 14.91
C VAL A 269 11.31 -4.56 15.12
N ARG A 270 11.57 -3.80 14.08
CA ARG A 270 11.66 -2.32 14.11
C ARG A 270 10.40 -1.63 13.58
N SER A 271 9.63 -2.32 12.75
CA SER A 271 8.37 -1.80 12.18
C SER A 271 7.30 -1.49 13.24
N GLY A 272 7.53 -1.85 14.48
CA GLY A 272 6.62 -1.64 15.58
C GLY A 272 5.60 -2.76 15.79
N ILE A 273 5.24 -2.95 17.04
CA ILE A 273 4.25 -3.94 17.48
C ILE A 273 3.06 -3.19 18.09
N ARG A 274 1.88 -3.50 17.59
CA ARG A 274 0.64 -3.00 18.19
C ARG A 274 0.32 -3.80 19.45
N TYR A 275 0.61 -3.21 20.59
CA TYR A 275 0.35 -3.83 21.90
C TYR A 275 -1.16 -4.01 22.18
N ASP A 276 -2.00 -3.11 21.69
CA ASP A 276 -3.46 -3.21 21.77
C ASP A 276 -4.00 -4.44 21.00
N TYR A 277 -3.28 -4.95 20.01
CA TYR A 277 -3.58 -6.19 19.30
C TYR A 277 -3.03 -7.40 20.08
N VAL A 278 -1.80 -7.31 20.61
CA VAL A 278 -1.17 -8.39 21.40
C VAL A 278 -2.00 -8.75 22.62
N MET A 279 -2.62 -7.77 23.29
CA MET A 279 -3.43 -8.00 24.50
C MET A 279 -4.68 -8.88 24.28
N TYR A 280 -5.05 -9.12 23.04
CA TYR A 280 -6.20 -9.98 22.67
C TYR A 280 -5.77 -11.35 22.14
N ASP A 281 -4.46 -11.63 22.10
CA ASP A 281 -3.94 -12.97 21.84
C ASP A 281 -4.17 -13.87 23.06
N LYS A 282 -4.67 -15.08 22.84
CA LYS A 282 -5.10 -16.01 23.90
C LYS A 282 -4.10 -17.12 24.14
#